data_1499dbfd4234807427b22512f64a1216
#
_entry.id   1499dbfd4234807427b22512f64a1216
#
_cell.length_a   1.000
_cell.length_b   1.000
_cell.length_c   1.000
_cell.angle_alpha   90.00
_cell.angle_beta   90.00
_cell.angle_gamma   90.00
#
_symmetry.space_group_name_H-M   'P 1'
#
loop_
_entity.id
_entity.type
_entity.pdbx_description
1 polymer ?
#
loop_
_entity_poly.entity_id
_entity_poly.type
_entity_poly.pdbx_seq_one_letter_code
_entity_poly.pdbx_strand_id
1 'polypeptide(L)'
;SVEGLAQILIETPSGSVPLSKLATIEEGDGPNQVSRDDGKRRIVLAANAQGRPLSDIVTDIRAVVAETKLPEGYFITLGGQFQAQEEASRLVGLLSIVSAVLMFVVLFSRYKSTRLALLVMANIPLALVGAVLGLALSGQPLAVAALVGFITLAGISVRNGILKVSHYINLMRFEGESFDQKMILRGSLERLSPVLMTALVTAFALAPLLFE
;
A
#
# COMPACT_ATOMS: atom_id res chain seq x y z
N SER A 1 1.39 34.92 40.29
CA SER A 1 0.04 35.49 40.40
C SER A 1 -0.09 36.73 39.51
N VAL A 2 -1.27 37.03 39.02
CA VAL A 2 -1.57 38.21 38.19
C VAL A 2 -1.13 39.49 38.86
N GLU A 3 -1.29 39.56 40.20
CA GLU A 3 -0.91 40.70 41.03
C GLU A 3 0.60 40.98 40.97
N GLY A 4 1.47 39.93 40.97
CA GLY A 4 2.93 40.08 40.84
C GLY A 4 3.34 40.58 39.45
N LEU A 5 2.64 40.19 38.39
CA LEU A 5 2.87 40.70 37.04
C LEU A 5 2.47 42.17 36.90
N ALA A 6 1.38 42.57 37.58
CA ALA A 6 0.86 43.93 37.55
C ALA A 6 1.84 44.97 38.12
N GLN A 7 2.71 44.57 39.06
CA GLN A 7 3.68 45.40 39.70
C GLN A 7 5.06 45.45 39.02
N ILE A 8 5.27 44.70 37.96
CA ILE A 8 6.56 44.76 37.23
C ILE A 8 6.75 46.18 36.66
N LEU A 9 7.86 46.78 36.97
CA LEU A 9 8.24 48.11 36.48
C LEU A 9 8.83 47.99 35.09
N ILE A 10 8.30 48.73 34.14
CA ILE A 10 8.82 48.84 32.78
C ILE A 10 9.48 50.22 32.62
N GLU A 11 10.71 50.27 32.18
CA GLU A 11 11.39 51.51 31.87
C GLU A 11 10.81 52.14 30.60
N THR A 12 10.38 53.38 30.74
CA THR A 12 9.90 54.21 29.63
C THR A 12 10.75 55.47 29.54
N PRO A 13 10.75 56.20 28.43
CA PRO A 13 11.51 57.45 28.30
C PRO A 13 11.13 58.50 29.35
N SER A 14 9.99 58.36 29.99
CA SER A 14 9.45 59.27 31.06
C SER A 14 9.62 58.72 32.48
N GLY A 15 10.30 57.56 32.67
CA GLY A 15 10.53 56.93 33.98
C GLY A 15 9.93 55.53 34.06
N SER A 16 10.17 54.84 35.21
CA SER A 16 9.64 53.49 35.46
C SER A 16 8.18 53.51 35.80
N VAL A 17 7.36 52.77 35.05
CA VAL A 17 5.90 52.68 35.18
C VAL A 17 5.50 51.25 35.43
N PRO A 18 4.56 50.95 36.39
CA PRO A 18 4.07 49.59 36.58
C PRO A 18 3.32 49.10 35.36
N LEU A 19 3.44 47.79 35.02
CA LEU A 19 2.78 47.15 33.86
C LEU A 19 1.26 47.33 33.87
N SER A 20 0.64 47.36 35.04
CA SER A 20 -0.81 47.62 35.21
C SER A 20 -1.31 48.96 34.67
N LYS A 21 -0.41 49.95 34.51
CA LYS A 21 -0.78 51.26 33.91
C LYS A 21 -0.62 51.27 32.39
N LEU A 22 0.12 50.30 31.83
CA LEU A 22 0.40 50.19 30.39
C LEU A 22 -0.46 49.16 29.68
N ALA A 23 -0.93 48.12 30.41
CA ALA A 23 -1.67 47.00 29.84
C ALA A 23 -2.69 46.44 30.84
N THR A 24 -3.80 45.95 30.35
CA THR A 24 -4.76 45.15 31.13
C THR A 24 -4.26 43.73 31.19
N ILE A 25 -4.10 43.18 32.40
CA ILE A 25 -3.62 41.81 32.62
C ILE A 25 -4.84 40.95 32.98
N GLU A 26 -5.16 40.02 32.09
CA GLU A 26 -6.28 39.10 32.29
C GLU A 26 -5.73 37.67 32.29
N GLU A 27 -6.28 36.83 33.17
CA GLU A 27 -6.00 35.40 33.19
C GLU A 27 -6.87 34.72 32.14
N GLY A 28 -6.26 34.06 31.19
CA GLY A 28 -6.98 33.40 30.11
C GLY A 28 -6.40 32.01 29.82
N ASP A 29 -7.26 31.11 29.37
CA ASP A 29 -6.85 29.79 28.95
C ASP A 29 -6.07 29.89 27.64
N GLY A 30 -4.79 29.53 27.70
CA GLY A 30 -3.92 29.41 26.54
C GLY A 30 -3.64 27.94 26.16
N PRO A 31 -3.17 27.67 24.96
CA PRO A 31 -2.82 26.32 24.59
C PRO A 31 -1.63 25.84 25.44
N ASN A 32 -1.78 24.69 26.12
CA ASN A 32 -0.77 24.09 26.96
C ASN A 32 0.52 23.75 26.20
N GLN A 33 0.41 23.54 24.89
CA GLN A 33 1.55 23.21 24.01
C GLN A 33 1.40 23.92 22.65
N VAL A 34 2.45 24.60 22.23
CA VAL A 34 2.55 25.17 20.89
C VAL A 34 3.51 24.33 20.08
N SER A 35 2.96 23.47 19.19
CA SER A 35 3.77 22.68 18.27
C SER A 35 4.27 23.55 17.12
N ARG A 36 5.54 23.33 16.72
CA ARG A 36 6.17 24.02 15.59
C ARG A 36 6.78 22.99 14.66
N ASP A 37 6.76 23.30 13.37
CA ASP A 37 7.37 22.53 12.32
C ASP A 37 8.08 23.51 11.38
N ASP A 38 9.37 23.30 11.14
CA ASP A 38 10.20 24.21 10.34
C ASP A 38 10.10 25.70 10.79
N GLY A 39 10.03 25.93 12.13
CA GLY A 39 9.88 27.27 12.71
C GLY A 39 8.47 27.85 12.66
N LYS A 40 7.54 27.25 11.91
CA LYS A 40 6.15 27.68 11.80
C LYS A 40 5.25 26.98 12.83
N ARG A 41 4.29 27.72 13.38
CA ARG A 41 3.30 27.15 14.30
C ARG A 41 2.40 26.17 13.54
N ARG A 42 2.19 24.97 14.09
CA ARG A 42 1.26 23.97 13.53
C ARG A 42 0.20 23.53 14.54
N ILE A 43 -0.96 23.17 14.03
CA ILE A 43 -2.02 22.48 14.74
C ILE A 43 -2.17 21.10 14.10
N VAL A 44 -2.22 20.05 14.91
CA VAL A 44 -2.42 18.68 14.42
C VAL A 44 -3.85 18.28 14.74
N LEU A 45 -4.60 17.96 13.69
CA LEU A 45 -5.92 17.35 13.79
C LEU A 45 -5.76 15.86 13.51
N ALA A 46 -5.97 15.02 14.51
CA ALA A 46 -5.90 13.57 14.39
C ALA A 46 -7.30 12.96 14.45
N ALA A 47 -7.57 12.01 13.54
CA ALA A 47 -8.82 11.27 13.52
C ALA A 47 -8.54 9.82 13.12
N ASN A 48 -9.38 8.90 13.61
CA ASN A 48 -9.34 7.49 13.23
C ASN A 48 -10.52 7.17 12.30
N ALA A 49 -10.24 6.43 11.24
CA ALA A 49 -11.28 5.94 10.34
C ALA A 49 -12.07 4.81 11.00
N GLN A 50 -13.40 4.89 10.98
CA GLN A 50 -14.30 3.83 11.43
C GLN A 50 -15.40 3.58 10.39
N GLY A 51 -15.67 2.32 10.09
CA GLY A 51 -16.78 1.89 9.23
C GLY A 51 -16.63 2.18 7.73
N ARG A 52 -15.55 2.87 7.31
CA ARG A 52 -15.24 3.17 5.90
C ARG A 52 -13.75 2.99 5.61
N PRO A 53 -13.37 2.63 4.37
CA PRO A 53 -11.97 2.59 3.95
C PRO A 53 -11.29 3.93 4.15
N LEU A 54 -10.05 3.91 4.62
CA LEU A 54 -9.25 5.13 4.85
C LEU A 54 -9.05 5.95 3.58
N SER A 55 -8.92 5.30 2.41
CA SER A 55 -8.81 5.94 1.10
C SER A 55 -9.99 6.86 0.77
N ASP A 56 -11.21 6.41 1.09
CA ASP A 56 -12.44 7.15 0.79
C ASP A 56 -12.55 8.39 1.68
N ILE A 57 -12.24 8.22 2.98
CA ILE A 57 -12.23 9.34 3.94
C ILE A 57 -11.20 10.39 3.54
N VAL A 58 -10.00 9.96 3.13
CA VAL A 58 -8.96 10.89 2.68
C VAL A 58 -9.36 11.60 1.39
N THR A 59 -10.07 10.95 0.49
CA THR A 59 -10.60 11.58 -0.72
C THR A 59 -11.61 12.67 -0.38
N ASP A 60 -12.52 12.41 0.55
CA ASP A 60 -13.48 13.41 1.03
C ASP A 60 -12.77 14.59 1.72
N ILE A 61 -11.76 14.29 2.56
CA ILE A 61 -10.97 15.35 3.22
C ILE A 61 -10.22 16.21 2.19
N ARG A 62 -9.63 15.60 1.16
CA ARG A 62 -8.95 16.33 0.07
C ARG A 62 -9.91 17.27 -0.66
N ALA A 63 -11.15 16.85 -0.91
CA ALA A 63 -12.17 17.68 -1.52
C ALA A 63 -12.50 18.90 -0.62
N VAL A 64 -12.75 18.68 0.67
CA VAL A 64 -13.03 19.75 1.62
C VAL A 64 -11.85 20.72 1.76
N VAL A 65 -10.62 20.21 1.83
CA VAL A 65 -9.40 21.04 1.90
C VAL A 65 -9.25 21.90 0.64
N ALA A 66 -9.55 21.36 -0.54
CA ALA A 66 -9.45 22.10 -1.81
C ALA A 66 -10.48 23.25 -1.90
N GLU A 67 -11.64 23.11 -1.27
CA GLU A 67 -12.69 24.14 -1.21
C GLU A 67 -12.46 25.16 -0.10
N THR A 68 -11.63 24.85 0.91
CA THR A 68 -11.40 25.71 2.07
C THR A 68 -10.45 26.84 1.69
N LYS A 69 -10.95 28.08 1.77
CA LYS A 69 -10.14 29.29 1.60
C LYS A 69 -9.34 29.56 2.87
N LEU A 70 -8.04 29.41 2.80
CA LEU A 70 -7.13 29.70 3.89
C LEU A 70 -6.59 31.13 3.75
N PRO A 71 -6.32 31.82 4.87
CA PRO A 71 -5.59 33.10 4.86
C PRO A 71 -4.18 32.91 4.30
N GLU A 72 -3.56 34.00 3.82
CA GLU A 72 -2.19 33.97 3.33
C GLU A 72 -1.20 33.44 4.40
N GLY A 73 -0.32 32.52 3.99
CA GLY A 73 0.65 31.89 4.88
C GLY A 73 0.19 30.63 5.60
N TYR A 74 -1.11 30.27 5.50
CA TYR A 74 -1.61 29.00 6.02
C TYR A 74 -1.67 27.93 4.94
N PHE A 75 -1.37 26.69 5.32
CA PHE A 75 -1.50 25.53 4.46
C PHE A 75 -1.89 24.29 5.26
N ILE A 76 -2.58 23.38 4.64
CA ILE A 76 -2.99 22.11 5.22
C ILE A 76 -2.18 21.01 4.57
N THR A 77 -1.52 20.18 5.37
CA THR A 77 -0.81 18.98 4.91
C THR A 77 -1.50 17.76 5.48
N LEU A 78 -1.89 16.84 4.60
CA LEU A 78 -2.39 15.54 5.00
C LEU A 78 -1.20 14.61 5.23
N GLY A 79 -1.11 14.04 6.42
CA GLY A 79 0.00 13.17 6.82
C GLY A 79 -0.49 11.96 7.61
N GLY A 80 0.47 11.19 8.13
CA GLY A 80 0.20 10.03 8.96
C GLY A 80 0.20 8.73 8.17
N GLN A 81 -0.49 7.70 8.68
CA GLN A 81 -0.47 6.33 8.15
C GLN A 81 -0.90 6.25 6.69
N PHE A 82 -1.81 7.12 6.24
CA PHE A 82 -2.27 7.15 4.85
C PHE A 82 -1.15 7.49 3.86
N GLN A 83 -0.33 8.49 4.17
CA GLN A 83 0.78 8.88 3.29
C GLN A 83 1.80 7.74 3.14
N ALA A 84 2.18 7.11 4.26
CA ALA A 84 3.06 5.95 4.23
C ALA A 84 2.47 4.78 3.40
N GLN A 85 1.15 4.56 3.51
CA GLN A 85 0.46 3.53 2.72
C GLN A 85 0.42 3.89 1.22
N GLU A 86 0.19 5.14 0.86
CA GLU A 86 0.17 5.61 -0.54
C GLU A 86 1.56 5.47 -1.19
N GLU A 87 2.62 5.90 -0.48
CA GLU A 87 4.01 5.76 -0.93
C GLU A 87 4.41 4.29 -1.07
N ALA A 88 4.08 3.45 -0.10
CA ALA A 88 4.33 2.02 -0.15
C ALA A 88 3.59 1.35 -1.32
N SER A 89 2.32 1.67 -1.54
CA SER A 89 1.52 1.13 -2.65
C SER A 89 2.09 1.54 -4.00
N ARG A 90 2.53 2.79 -4.16
CA ARG A 90 3.18 3.28 -5.38
C ARG A 90 4.50 2.55 -5.65
N LEU A 91 5.33 2.39 -4.61
CA LEU A 91 6.61 1.69 -4.72
C LEU A 91 6.39 0.22 -5.08
N VAL A 92 5.46 -0.46 -4.41
CA VAL A 92 5.10 -1.85 -4.69
C VAL A 92 4.57 -2.00 -6.11
N GLY A 93 3.74 -1.07 -6.59
CA GLY A 93 3.24 -1.06 -7.97
C GLY A 93 4.38 -0.94 -9.00
N LEU A 94 5.32 0.00 -8.79
CA LEU A 94 6.48 0.18 -9.66
C LEU A 94 7.36 -1.10 -9.68
N LEU A 95 7.69 -1.63 -8.51
CA LEU A 95 8.50 -2.84 -8.38
C LEU A 95 7.81 -4.06 -9.00
N SER A 96 6.47 -4.14 -8.98
CA SER A 96 5.71 -5.19 -9.64
C SER A 96 5.88 -5.15 -11.16
N ILE A 97 5.87 -3.95 -11.75
CA ILE A 97 6.10 -3.79 -13.20
C ILE A 97 7.54 -4.20 -13.56
N VAL A 98 8.52 -3.74 -12.80
CA VAL A 98 9.94 -4.12 -13.00
C VAL A 98 10.10 -5.65 -12.89
N SER A 99 9.49 -6.25 -11.87
CA SER A 99 9.50 -7.70 -11.67
C SER A 99 8.86 -8.44 -12.83
N ALA A 100 7.74 -7.98 -13.36
CA ALA A 100 7.08 -8.58 -14.52
C ALA A 100 7.96 -8.52 -15.79
N VAL A 101 8.64 -7.40 -16.01
CA VAL A 101 9.59 -7.25 -17.12
C VAL A 101 10.78 -8.21 -16.97
N LEU A 102 11.39 -8.27 -15.78
CA LEU A 102 12.49 -9.21 -15.51
C LEU A 102 12.05 -10.67 -15.69
N MET A 103 10.84 -11.00 -15.21
CA MET A 103 10.25 -12.33 -15.38
C MET A 103 10.07 -12.66 -16.87
N PHE A 104 9.59 -11.71 -17.69
CA PHE A 104 9.49 -11.90 -19.14
C PHE A 104 10.85 -12.14 -19.77
N VAL A 105 11.88 -11.36 -19.42
CA VAL A 105 13.24 -11.51 -19.94
C VAL A 105 13.81 -12.89 -19.61
N VAL A 106 13.66 -13.37 -18.37
CA VAL A 106 14.10 -14.69 -17.92
C VAL A 106 13.38 -15.80 -18.69
N LEU A 107 12.06 -15.70 -18.84
CA LEU A 107 11.25 -16.67 -19.58
C LEU A 107 11.65 -16.69 -21.07
N PHE A 108 11.83 -15.51 -21.67
CA PHE A 108 12.29 -15.40 -23.05
C PHE A 108 13.69 -16.01 -23.22
N SER A 109 14.60 -15.74 -22.30
CA SER A 109 15.95 -16.33 -22.33
C SER A 109 15.90 -17.86 -22.24
N ARG A 110 14.98 -18.41 -21.43
CA ARG A 110 14.81 -19.86 -21.22
C ARG A 110 14.17 -20.57 -22.40
N TYR A 111 13.10 -19.99 -22.97
CA TYR A 111 12.32 -20.64 -24.03
C TYR A 111 12.72 -20.20 -25.45
N LYS A 112 13.44 -19.09 -25.58
CA LYS A 112 13.80 -18.46 -26.88
C LYS A 112 12.55 -18.19 -27.75
N SER A 113 11.40 -18.05 -27.13
CA SER A 113 10.11 -17.85 -27.80
C SER A 113 9.25 -16.87 -27.00
N THR A 114 8.92 -15.75 -27.63
CA THR A 114 8.01 -14.73 -27.05
C THR A 114 6.62 -15.31 -26.77
N ARG A 115 6.13 -16.18 -27.67
CA ARG A 115 4.80 -16.80 -27.51
C ARG A 115 4.72 -17.66 -26.25
N LEU A 116 5.75 -18.49 -25.99
CA LEU A 116 5.79 -19.34 -24.79
C LEU A 116 5.96 -18.51 -23.53
N ALA A 117 6.79 -17.47 -23.56
CA ALA A 117 6.95 -16.56 -22.42
C ALA A 117 5.62 -15.86 -22.07
N LEU A 118 4.93 -15.30 -23.07
CA LEU A 118 3.62 -14.67 -22.87
C LEU A 118 2.56 -15.66 -22.40
N LEU A 119 2.54 -16.88 -22.93
CA LEU A 119 1.61 -17.93 -22.51
C LEU A 119 1.78 -18.29 -21.03
N VAL A 120 3.02 -18.38 -20.55
CA VAL A 120 3.29 -18.59 -19.12
C VAL A 120 2.84 -17.40 -18.31
N MET A 121 3.11 -16.17 -18.75
CA MET A 121 2.71 -14.94 -18.06
C MET A 121 1.19 -14.72 -18.06
N ALA A 122 0.47 -15.24 -19.06
CA ALA A 122 -0.99 -15.16 -19.12
C ALA A 122 -1.69 -15.86 -17.93
N ASN A 123 -0.99 -16.71 -17.19
CA ASN A 123 -1.51 -17.26 -15.93
C ASN A 123 -1.61 -16.21 -14.82
N ILE A 124 -0.84 -15.11 -14.87
CA ILE A 124 -0.88 -14.05 -13.86
C ILE A 124 -2.25 -13.38 -13.79
N PRO A 125 -2.81 -12.81 -14.88
CA PRO A 125 -4.13 -12.22 -14.86
C PRO A 125 -5.21 -13.18 -14.37
N LEU A 126 -5.13 -14.46 -14.79
CA LEU A 126 -6.08 -15.48 -14.39
C LEU A 126 -6.04 -15.74 -12.88
N ALA A 127 -4.84 -15.82 -12.29
CA ALA A 127 -4.68 -15.98 -10.86
C ALA A 127 -5.17 -14.73 -10.09
N LEU A 128 -4.92 -13.53 -10.62
CA LEU A 128 -5.36 -12.28 -10.00
C LEU A 128 -6.88 -12.14 -9.98
N VAL A 129 -7.61 -12.68 -10.96
CA VAL A 129 -9.08 -12.72 -10.91
C VAL A 129 -9.56 -13.43 -9.64
N GLY A 130 -8.98 -14.58 -9.31
CA GLY A 130 -9.32 -15.30 -8.08
C GLY A 130 -8.98 -14.52 -6.81
N ALA A 131 -7.84 -13.82 -6.81
CA ALA A 131 -7.41 -12.98 -5.68
C ALA A 131 -8.34 -11.78 -5.46
N VAL A 132 -8.73 -11.09 -6.55
CA VAL A 132 -9.68 -9.96 -6.50
C VAL A 132 -11.06 -10.42 -6.03
N LEU A 133 -11.54 -11.56 -6.52
CA LEU A 133 -12.81 -12.14 -6.05
C LEU A 133 -12.74 -12.51 -4.56
N GLY A 134 -11.65 -13.12 -4.11
CA GLY A 134 -11.43 -13.43 -2.69
C GLY A 134 -11.43 -12.18 -1.83
N LEU A 135 -10.74 -11.11 -2.26
CA LEU A 135 -10.72 -9.83 -1.56
C LEU A 135 -12.10 -9.18 -1.50
N ALA A 136 -12.84 -9.20 -2.62
CA ALA A 136 -14.20 -8.66 -2.69
C ALA A 136 -15.18 -9.42 -1.77
N LEU A 137 -15.06 -10.74 -1.71
CA LEU A 137 -15.91 -11.57 -0.85
C LEU A 137 -15.58 -11.42 0.65
N SER A 138 -14.32 -11.15 0.98
CA SER A 138 -13.90 -10.90 2.37
C SER A 138 -14.28 -9.52 2.89
N GLY A 139 -14.68 -8.59 2.01
CA GLY A 139 -14.98 -7.20 2.37
C GLY A 139 -13.78 -6.39 2.87
N GLN A 140 -12.58 -6.94 2.72
CA GLN A 140 -11.36 -6.27 3.18
C GLN A 140 -10.91 -5.19 2.18
N PRO A 141 -10.38 -4.05 2.67
CA PRO A 141 -9.86 -3.02 1.80
C PRO A 141 -8.58 -3.47 1.09
N LEU A 142 -8.32 -2.88 -0.08
CA LEU A 142 -7.06 -3.08 -0.79
C LEU A 142 -5.92 -2.38 -0.04
N ALA A 143 -5.31 -3.08 0.89
CA ALA A 143 -4.16 -2.63 1.66
C ALA A 143 -2.83 -3.09 1.03
N VAL A 144 -1.70 -2.57 1.53
CA VAL A 144 -0.35 -2.99 1.09
C VAL A 144 -0.15 -4.50 1.26
N ALA A 145 -0.69 -5.09 2.32
CA ALA A 145 -0.65 -6.53 2.55
C ALA A 145 -1.32 -7.32 1.42
N ALA A 146 -2.48 -6.86 0.91
CA ALA A 146 -3.16 -7.48 -0.23
C ALA A 146 -2.33 -7.39 -1.51
N LEU A 147 -1.65 -6.25 -1.77
CA LEU A 147 -0.75 -6.09 -2.91
C LEU A 147 0.43 -7.07 -2.85
N VAL A 148 1.04 -7.26 -1.68
CA VAL A 148 2.11 -8.25 -1.47
C VAL A 148 1.58 -9.66 -1.71
N GLY A 149 0.37 -9.97 -1.25
CA GLY A 149 -0.32 -11.23 -1.53
C GLY A 149 -0.53 -11.47 -3.03
N PHE A 150 -0.93 -10.45 -3.79
CA PHE A 150 -1.11 -10.53 -5.25
C PHE A 150 0.21 -10.81 -5.97
N ILE A 151 1.31 -10.15 -5.57
CA ILE A 151 2.64 -10.40 -6.14
C ILE A 151 3.08 -11.83 -5.85
N THR A 152 2.89 -12.31 -4.63
CA THR A 152 3.22 -13.68 -4.23
C THR A 152 2.44 -14.70 -5.06
N LEU A 153 1.13 -14.47 -5.23
CA LEU A 153 0.26 -15.32 -6.04
C LEU A 153 0.69 -15.32 -7.51
N ALA A 154 1.06 -14.17 -8.07
CA ALA A 154 1.60 -14.06 -9.42
C ALA A 154 2.87 -14.90 -9.58
N GLY A 155 3.80 -14.86 -8.63
CA GLY A 155 5.01 -15.68 -8.62
C GLY A 155 4.72 -17.18 -8.60
N ILE A 156 3.80 -17.63 -7.75
CA ILE A 156 3.37 -19.04 -7.68
C ILE A 156 2.71 -19.47 -8.99
N SER A 157 1.87 -18.61 -9.58
CA SER A 157 1.18 -18.89 -10.84
C SER A 157 2.15 -19.07 -12.00
N VAL A 158 3.13 -18.18 -12.14
CA VAL A 158 4.18 -18.30 -13.16
C VAL A 158 5.01 -19.55 -12.96
N ARG A 159 5.41 -19.87 -11.71
CA ARG A 159 6.14 -21.12 -11.41
C ARG A 159 5.36 -22.34 -11.89
N ASN A 160 4.07 -22.42 -11.61
CA ASN A 160 3.22 -23.52 -12.07
C ASN A 160 3.12 -23.56 -13.60
N GLY A 161 3.02 -22.39 -14.26
CA GLY A 161 3.06 -22.28 -15.71
C GLY A 161 4.35 -22.79 -16.32
N ILE A 162 5.52 -22.40 -15.74
CA ILE A 162 6.84 -22.88 -16.18
C ILE A 162 6.93 -24.41 -16.08
N LEU A 163 6.51 -24.99 -14.96
CA LEU A 163 6.58 -26.43 -14.75
C LEU A 163 5.72 -27.19 -15.75
N LYS A 164 4.52 -26.70 -16.04
CA LYS A 164 3.61 -27.30 -17.02
C LYS A 164 4.13 -27.21 -18.43
N VAL A 165 4.54 -26.02 -18.89
CA VAL A 165 5.08 -25.81 -20.24
C VAL A 165 6.38 -26.59 -20.45
N SER A 166 7.28 -26.60 -19.47
CA SER A 166 8.52 -27.41 -19.56
C SER A 166 8.23 -28.89 -19.64
N HIS A 167 7.19 -29.37 -18.94
CA HIS A 167 6.79 -30.76 -19.01
C HIS A 167 6.26 -31.13 -20.41
N TYR A 168 5.42 -30.31 -21.01
CA TYR A 168 4.95 -30.52 -22.39
C TYR A 168 6.10 -30.54 -23.40
N ILE A 169 7.08 -29.64 -23.26
CA ILE A 169 8.28 -29.65 -24.12
C ILE A 169 9.07 -30.93 -23.95
N ASN A 170 9.17 -31.44 -22.70
CA ASN A 170 9.88 -32.69 -22.43
C ASN A 170 9.17 -33.91 -23.05
N LEU A 171 7.83 -34.00 -22.96
CA LEU A 171 7.03 -35.05 -23.59
C LEU A 171 7.29 -35.09 -25.12
N MET A 172 7.27 -33.93 -25.77
CA MET A 172 7.55 -33.83 -27.21
C MET A 172 8.97 -34.15 -27.55
N ARG A 173 9.95 -33.73 -26.74
CA ARG A 173 11.37 -33.80 -27.08
C ARG A 173 12.04 -35.15 -26.75
N PHE A 174 11.65 -35.74 -25.62
CA PHE A 174 12.27 -36.95 -25.10
C PHE A 174 11.41 -38.21 -25.30
N GLU A 175 10.08 -38.06 -25.27
CA GLU A 175 9.17 -39.19 -25.49
C GLU A 175 8.63 -39.25 -26.94
N GLY A 176 8.93 -38.23 -27.77
CA GLY A 176 8.54 -38.20 -29.18
C GLY A 176 7.04 -38.03 -29.41
N GLU A 177 6.28 -37.58 -28.39
CA GLU A 177 4.86 -37.38 -28.54
C GLU A 177 4.57 -36.19 -29.47
N SER A 178 3.56 -36.34 -30.32
CA SER A 178 3.04 -35.25 -31.12
C SER A 178 2.24 -34.26 -30.26
N PHE A 179 2.27 -32.96 -30.65
CA PHE A 179 1.48 -31.95 -29.96
C PHE A 179 0.01 -32.13 -30.32
N ASP A 180 -0.69 -32.90 -29.51
CA ASP A 180 -2.13 -33.18 -29.66
C ASP A 180 -2.86 -33.05 -28.33
N GLN A 181 -4.19 -33.16 -28.37
CA GLN A 181 -5.05 -33.06 -27.18
C GLN A 181 -4.73 -34.16 -26.14
N LYS A 182 -4.33 -35.35 -26.59
CA LYS A 182 -4.01 -36.47 -25.68
C LYS A 182 -2.73 -36.21 -24.90
N MET A 183 -1.69 -35.68 -25.55
CA MET A 183 -0.46 -35.28 -24.89
C MET A 183 -0.69 -34.16 -23.88
N ILE A 184 -1.49 -33.15 -24.22
CA ILE A 184 -1.85 -32.04 -23.30
C ILE A 184 -2.61 -32.58 -22.08
N LEU A 185 -3.57 -33.48 -22.29
CA LEU A 185 -4.32 -34.10 -21.20
C LEU A 185 -3.41 -34.93 -20.29
N ARG A 186 -2.59 -35.80 -20.85
CA ARG A 186 -1.60 -36.62 -20.13
C ARG A 186 -0.66 -35.75 -19.31
N GLY A 187 0.01 -34.78 -19.93
CA GLY A 187 0.95 -33.92 -19.24
C GLY A 187 0.29 -33.02 -18.18
N SER A 188 -0.99 -32.68 -18.35
CA SER A 188 -1.74 -31.96 -17.32
C SER A 188 -2.04 -32.84 -16.12
N LEU A 189 -2.45 -34.10 -16.34
CA LEU A 189 -2.74 -35.06 -15.26
C LEU A 189 -1.49 -35.41 -14.47
N GLU A 190 -0.37 -35.63 -15.13
CA GLU A 190 0.93 -35.92 -14.48
C GLU A 190 1.41 -34.77 -13.57
N ARG A 191 1.03 -33.52 -13.90
CA ARG A 191 1.38 -32.33 -13.11
C ARG A 191 0.28 -31.92 -12.10
N LEU A 192 -0.87 -32.56 -12.13
CA LEU A 192 -2.00 -32.22 -11.25
C LEU A 192 -1.63 -32.41 -9.77
N SER A 193 -1.07 -33.57 -9.42
CA SER A 193 -0.72 -33.89 -8.02
C SER A 193 0.31 -32.91 -7.43
N PRO A 194 1.48 -32.64 -8.07
CA PRO A 194 2.43 -31.66 -7.55
C PRO A 194 1.88 -30.24 -7.40
N VAL A 195 1.04 -29.81 -8.35
CA VAL A 195 0.44 -28.47 -8.33
C VAL A 195 -0.59 -28.37 -7.18
N LEU A 196 -1.46 -29.38 -7.02
CA LEU A 196 -2.44 -29.42 -5.92
C LEU A 196 -1.76 -29.47 -4.56
N MET A 197 -0.72 -30.31 -4.40
CA MET A 197 0.06 -30.38 -3.17
C MET A 197 0.66 -29.03 -2.82
N THR A 198 1.27 -28.33 -3.77
CA THR A 198 1.85 -27.02 -3.55
C THR A 198 0.78 -25.99 -3.17
N ALA A 199 -0.38 -26.02 -3.85
CA ALA A 199 -1.49 -25.11 -3.53
C ALA A 199 -2.05 -25.35 -2.13
N LEU A 200 -2.30 -26.60 -1.75
CA LEU A 200 -2.80 -26.96 -0.43
C LEU A 200 -1.80 -26.60 0.69
N VAL A 201 -0.52 -26.93 0.50
CA VAL A 201 0.52 -26.56 1.50
C VAL A 201 0.58 -25.04 1.68
N THR A 202 0.52 -24.27 0.59
CA THR A 202 0.51 -22.82 0.69
C THR A 202 -0.76 -22.31 1.39
N ALA A 203 -1.92 -22.86 1.05
CA ALA A 203 -3.18 -22.48 1.69
C ALA A 203 -3.15 -22.77 3.20
N PHE A 204 -2.70 -23.95 3.60
CA PHE A 204 -2.59 -24.31 5.03
C PHE A 204 -1.52 -23.48 5.76
N ALA A 205 -0.41 -23.14 5.10
CA ALA A 205 0.62 -22.29 5.71
C ALA A 205 0.12 -20.87 5.99
N LEU A 206 -0.79 -20.36 5.14
CA LEU A 206 -1.36 -19.02 5.29
C LEU A 206 -2.67 -19.01 6.11
N ALA A 207 -3.27 -20.18 6.38
CA ALA A 207 -4.52 -20.26 7.13
C ALA A 207 -4.48 -19.59 8.51
N PRO A 208 -3.40 -19.68 9.32
CA PRO A 208 -3.33 -18.98 10.61
C PRO A 208 -3.52 -17.46 10.50
N LEU A 209 -3.08 -16.84 9.40
CA LEU A 209 -3.22 -15.39 9.18
C LEU A 209 -4.67 -14.93 8.95
N LEU A 210 -5.60 -15.85 8.72
CA LEU A 210 -7.02 -15.54 8.56
C LEU A 210 -7.74 -15.35 9.91
N PHE A 211 -7.11 -15.77 11.02
CA PHE A 211 -7.70 -15.78 12.36
C PHE A 211 -7.07 -14.71 13.28
N GLU A 212 -6.13 -13.92 12.78
CA GLU A 212 -5.59 -12.71 13.42
C GLU A 212 -6.31 -11.44 12.93
#